data_57b8571fba8eef97e9c61c429b28c2a8
#
_entry.id   57b8571fba8eef97e9c61c429b28c2a8
#
_cell.length_a   1.000
_cell.length_b   1.000
_cell.length_c   1.000
_cell.angle_alpha   90.00
_cell.angle_beta   90.00
_cell.angle_gamma   90.00
#
_symmetry.space_group_name_H-M   'P 1'
#
loop_
_entity.id
_entity.type
_entity.pdbx_description
1 polymer ?
#
loop_
_entity_poly.entity_id
_entity_poly.type
_entity_poly.pdbx_seq_one_letter_code
_entity_poly.pdbx_strand_id
1 'polypeptide(L)'
;MSLYKREPYWWIKLPPITGELKPLYKSTGTANKRQAQRLHDKIKTERWECQQLGVKPVRTWDDAAAKWLEETSHKRTHEQDKSILRWLTPHLGGKELTAINRELVDAVKSVRAKGVTTATANRYMALVRAILRRACNEWEWVDRVPKVGMFKQSGGRTRSLTRDEFTRLLDELPEHLADMAQFSVATGLRQGNVTGLQWKQISLERQHLWVSADEHKNGRAHSVPLNVAAMAVLIKRQGDHPTHVFTYEGHPIGQVNTKAWRGALKRAGIENFRWHDLRHTFATWHREVGTPTHELQRLGGWKTQSMVERYAHVAPDGLQFAASRLDNMMVVTR
;
A
#
# COMPACT_ATOMS: atom_id res chain seq x y z
N MET A 1 40.03 -3.77 -26.28
CA MET A 1 39.42 -4.89 -25.54
C MET A 1 40.44 -5.41 -24.57
N SER A 2 40.23 -5.37 -23.28
CA SER A 2 41.29 -5.73 -22.35
C SER A 2 40.73 -6.49 -21.13
N LEU A 3 41.45 -7.58 -20.83
CA LEU A 3 41.44 -8.23 -19.54
C LEU A 3 42.62 -7.64 -18.77
N TYR A 4 42.39 -7.03 -17.61
CA TYR A 4 43.45 -6.40 -16.81
C TYR A 4 43.29 -6.77 -15.32
N LYS A 5 44.43 -6.75 -14.61
CA LYS A 5 44.46 -7.11 -13.20
C LYS A 5 44.20 -5.85 -12.36
N ARG A 6 43.23 -5.94 -11.42
CA ARG A 6 43.03 -5.00 -10.36
C ARG A 6 42.87 -5.79 -9.07
N GLU A 7 43.93 -5.83 -8.31
CA GLU A 7 44.05 -6.73 -7.15
C GLU A 7 42.82 -6.73 -6.22
N PRO A 8 42.44 -7.94 -5.76
CA PRO A 8 43.05 -9.23 -6.03
C PRO A 8 42.55 -9.93 -7.32
N TYR A 9 41.59 -9.35 -8.05
CA TYR A 9 40.88 -10.00 -9.15
C TYR A 9 41.22 -9.44 -10.52
N TRP A 10 40.95 -10.25 -11.55
CA TRP A 10 40.95 -9.82 -12.94
C TRP A 10 39.68 -9.07 -13.29
N TRP A 11 39.76 -8.07 -14.16
CA TRP A 11 38.68 -7.25 -14.64
C TRP A 11 38.59 -7.26 -16.15
N ILE A 12 37.33 -7.23 -16.63
CA ILE A 12 37.02 -7.20 -18.07
C ILE A 12 36.60 -5.79 -18.41
N LYS A 13 37.15 -5.24 -19.50
CA LYS A 13 36.73 -3.99 -20.14
C LYS A 13 36.36 -4.28 -21.58
N LEU A 14 35.09 -4.12 -21.98
CA LEU A 14 34.61 -4.27 -23.34
C LEU A 14 33.94 -2.98 -23.82
N PRO A 15 34.10 -2.62 -25.14
CA PRO A 15 33.43 -1.43 -25.69
C PRO A 15 31.89 -1.57 -25.57
N PRO A 16 31.13 -0.47 -25.61
CA PRO A 16 29.70 -0.54 -25.68
C PRO A 16 29.23 -1.20 -26.98
N ILE A 17 28.12 -1.92 -26.92
CA ILE A 17 27.40 -2.42 -28.11
C ILE A 17 26.14 -1.56 -28.35
N THR A 18 25.47 -1.78 -29.49
CA THR A 18 24.24 -1.04 -29.85
C THR A 18 23.24 -1.04 -28.70
N GLY A 19 22.81 0.16 -28.26
CA GLY A 19 21.91 0.36 -27.13
C GLY A 19 22.61 0.57 -25.77
N GLU A 20 23.92 0.49 -25.69
CA GLU A 20 24.69 0.81 -24.47
C GLU A 20 25.41 2.16 -24.61
N LEU A 21 25.31 3.01 -23.58
CA LEU A 21 25.98 4.31 -23.54
C LEU A 21 27.41 4.27 -23.00
N LYS A 22 27.77 3.19 -22.27
CA LYS A 22 29.07 3.10 -21.56
C LYS A 22 29.73 1.73 -21.80
N PRO A 23 31.08 1.67 -21.78
CA PRO A 23 31.82 0.42 -21.81
C PRO A 23 31.45 -0.49 -20.63
N LEU A 24 31.44 -1.80 -20.86
CA LEU A 24 31.25 -2.78 -19.78
C LEU A 24 32.54 -2.89 -18.95
N TYR A 25 32.43 -2.66 -17.65
CA TYR A 25 33.46 -2.95 -16.66
C TYR A 25 32.93 -4.01 -15.70
N LYS A 26 33.58 -5.20 -15.67
CA LYS A 26 33.11 -6.31 -14.83
C LYS A 26 34.29 -7.00 -14.14
N SER A 27 34.20 -7.21 -12.82
CA SER A 27 35.10 -8.07 -12.10
C SER A 27 34.85 -9.55 -12.48
N THR A 28 35.89 -10.32 -12.67
CA THR A 28 35.77 -11.77 -12.92
C THR A 28 35.57 -12.57 -11.63
N GLY A 29 35.78 -11.96 -10.48
CA GLY A 29 35.73 -12.63 -9.17
C GLY A 29 36.82 -13.67 -8.94
N THR A 30 37.81 -13.77 -9.85
CA THR A 30 38.91 -14.74 -9.76
C THR A 30 40.26 -14.07 -9.92
N ALA A 31 41.23 -14.55 -9.15
CA ALA A 31 42.64 -14.20 -9.30
C ALA A 31 43.34 -15.06 -10.41
N ASN A 32 42.71 -16.12 -10.88
CA ASN A 32 43.24 -17.01 -11.89
C ASN A 32 43.02 -16.45 -13.32
N LYS A 33 44.10 -16.10 -14.00
CA LYS A 33 44.07 -15.51 -15.34
C LYS A 33 43.34 -16.39 -16.36
N ARG A 34 43.54 -17.72 -16.33
CA ARG A 34 42.92 -18.64 -17.29
C ARG A 34 41.39 -18.72 -17.13
N GLN A 35 40.90 -18.68 -15.89
CA GLN A 35 39.47 -18.62 -15.62
C GLN A 35 38.89 -17.27 -16.04
N ALA A 36 39.59 -16.19 -15.73
CA ALA A 36 39.22 -14.85 -16.15
C ALA A 36 39.15 -14.69 -17.68
N GLN A 37 40.12 -15.29 -18.40
CA GLN A 37 40.12 -15.29 -19.87
C GLN A 37 38.92 -16.05 -20.44
N ARG A 38 38.59 -17.22 -19.89
CA ARG A 38 37.38 -17.98 -20.31
C ARG A 38 36.10 -17.15 -20.13
N LEU A 39 35.99 -16.45 -19.02
CA LEU A 39 34.83 -15.59 -18.76
C LEU A 39 34.80 -14.39 -19.72
N HIS A 40 35.96 -13.77 -19.97
CA HIS A 40 36.10 -12.70 -20.95
C HIS A 40 35.64 -13.13 -22.34
N ASP A 41 36.11 -14.30 -22.81
CA ASP A 41 35.81 -14.81 -24.16
C ASP A 41 34.31 -15.17 -24.26
N LYS A 42 33.74 -15.77 -23.22
CA LYS A 42 32.29 -16.01 -23.13
C LYS A 42 31.48 -14.72 -23.28
N ILE A 43 31.78 -13.71 -22.49
CA ILE A 43 31.05 -12.42 -22.53
C ILE A 43 31.27 -11.73 -23.89
N LYS A 44 32.45 -11.83 -24.48
CA LYS A 44 32.74 -11.28 -25.81
C LYS A 44 31.87 -11.95 -26.89
N THR A 45 31.76 -13.28 -26.85
CA THR A 45 30.94 -14.06 -27.79
C THR A 45 29.45 -13.70 -27.62
N GLU A 46 28.94 -13.70 -26.39
CA GLU A 46 27.56 -13.31 -26.09
C GLU A 46 27.22 -11.90 -26.61
N ARG A 47 28.13 -10.93 -26.45
CA ARG A 47 27.95 -9.56 -26.96
C ARG A 47 28.03 -9.50 -28.50
N TRP A 48 28.85 -10.29 -29.12
CA TRP A 48 28.92 -10.40 -30.56
C TRP A 48 27.64 -11.02 -31.16
N GLU A 49 27.15 -12.09 -30.54
CA GLU A 49 25.86 -12.72 -30.89
C GLU A 49 24.69 -11.75 -30.75
N CYS A 50 24.65 -10.97 -29.67
CA CYS A 50 23.67 -9.89 -29.50
C CYS A 50 23.72 -8.88 -30.66
N GLN A 51 24.93 -8.46 -31.06
CA GLN A 51 25.12 -7.40 -32.04
C GLN A 51 24.89 -7.88 -33.48
N GLN A 52 25.28 -9.10 -33.79
CA GLN A 52 25.25 -9.64 -35.17
C GLN A 52 24.01 -10.51 -35.43
N LEU A 53 23.54 -11.25 -34.40
CA LEU A 53 22.44 -12.21 -34.56
C LEU A 53 21.16 -11.74 -33.90
N GLY A 54 21.15 -10.56 -33.25
CA GLY A 54 19.99 -10.03 -32.53
C GLY A 54 19.61 -10.88 -31.31
N VAL A 55 20.50 -11.77 -30.84
CA VAL A 55 20.25 -12.58 -29.65
C VAL A 55 20.20 -11.68 -28.41
N LYS A 56 19.11 -11.71 -27.64
CA LYS A 56 18.96 -10.90 -26.43
C LYS A 56 19.99 -11.32 -25.37
N PRO A 57 20.65 -10.35 -24.68
CA PRO A 57 21.57 -10.68 -23.60
C PRO A 57 20.85 -11.44 -22.49
N VAL A 58 21.52 -12.45 -21.93
CA VAL A 58 21.03 -13.20 -20.79
C VAL A 58 20.94 -12.25 -19.60
N ARG A 59 19.75 -12.08 -19.05
CA ARG A 59 19.44 -11.23 -17.88
C ARG A 59 19.02 -12.08 -16.70
N THR A 60 19.53 -11.72 -15.53
CA THR A 60 19.22 -12.42 -14.29
C THR A 60 18.11 -11.71 -13.51
N TRP A 61 17.57 -12.41 -12.52
CA TRP A 61 16.68 -11.79 -11.53
C TRP A 61 17.32 -10.61 -10.82
N ASP A 62 18.61 -10.70 -10.50
CA ASP A 62 19.33 -9.64 -9.78
C ASP A 62 19.46 -8.38 -10.65
N ASP A 63 19.69 -8.53 -11.95
CA ASP A 63 19.67 -7.40 -12.90
C ASP A 63 18.29 -6.72 -12.92
N ALA A 64 17.23 -7.54 -12.95
CA ALA A 64 15.86 -7.03 -12.96
C ALA A 64 15.46 -6.36 -11.63
N ALA A 65 15.87 -6.91 -10.50
CA ALA A 65 15.64 -6.34 -9.19
C ALA A 65 16.39 -5.01 -9.01
N ALA A 66 17.64 -4.93 -9.46
CA ALA A 66 18.43 -3.70 -9.41
C ALA A 66 17.80 -2.59 -10.26
N LYS A 67 17.44 -2.90 -11.51
CA LYS A 67 16.76 -1.94 -12.40
C LYS A 67 15.41 -1.49 -11.86
N TRP A 68 14.64 -2.42 -11.30
CA TRP A 68 13.38 -2.09 -10.62
C TRP A 68 13.58 -1.07 -9.51
N LEU A 69 14.55 -1.28 -8.62
CA LEU A 69 14.84 -0.38 -7.51
C LEU A 69 15.31 1.01 -7.99
N GLU A 70 16.11 1.06 -9.04
CA GLU A 70 16.53 2.32 -9.64
C GLU A 70 15.33 3.13 -10.17
N GLU A 71 14.50 2.51 -11.03
CA GLU A 71 13.35 3.17 -11.67
C GLU A 71 12.22 3.49 -10.71
N THR A 72 12.11 2.79 -9.58
CA THR A 72 11.05 2.99 -8.59
C THR A 72 11.50 3.69 -7.32
N SER A 73 12.66 4.35 -7.33
CA SER A 73 13.21 5.08 -6.17
C SER A 73 12.26 6.14 -5.59
N HIS A 74 11.43 6.76 -6.44
CA HIS A 74 10.42 7.76 -6.08
C HIS A 74 9.18 7.17 -5.36
N LYS A 75 9.01 5.84 -5.33
CA LYS A 75 7.81 5.23 -4.73
C LYS A 75 7.84 5.32 -3.20
N ARG A 76 6.71 5.66 -2.60
CA ARG A 76 6.52 5.59 -1.12
C ARG A 76 6.80 4.19 -0.54
N THR A 77 6.62 3.14 -1.34
CA THR A 77 6.83 1.74 -0.95
C THR A 77 8.20 1.21 -1.29
N HIS A 78 9.14 2.07 -1.69
CA HIS A 78 10.49 1.67 -2.13
C HIS A 78 11.22 0.83 -1.07
N GLU A 79 11.20 1.24 0.19
CA GLU A 79 11.82 0.47 1.28
C GLU A 79 11.13 -0.88 1.54
N GLN A 80 9.81 -0.95 1.31
CA GLN A 80 9.09 -2.22 1.37
C GLN A 80 9.49 -3.15 0.22
N ASP A 81 9.62 -2.61 -1.00
CA ASP A 81 10.10 -3.37 -2.16
C ASP A 81 11.51 -3.93 -1.89
N LYS A 82 12.43 -3.12 -1.33
CA LYS A 82 13.77 -3.59 -0.89
C LYS A 82 13.70 -4.75 0.09
N SER A 83 12.82 -4.63 1.09
CA SER A 83 12.65 -5.70 2.10
C SER A 83 12.12 -6.99 1.47
N ILE A 84 11.16 -6.89 0.54
CA ILE A 84 10.62 -8.04 -0.18
C ILE A 84 11.71 -8.67 -1.08
N LEU A 85 12.46 -7.86 -1.81
CA LEU A 85 13.55 -8.34 -2.68
C LEU A 85 14.64 -9.05 -1.88
N ARG A 86 15.02 -8.52 -0.71
CA ARG A 86 15.98 -9.19 0.18
C ARG A 86 15.52 -10.60 0.58
N TRP A 87 14.23 -10.76 0.85
CA TRP A 87 13.66 -12.08 1.12
C TRP A 87 13.62 -12.98 -0.13
N LEU A 88 13.40 -12.42 -1.31
CA LEU A 88 13.35 -13.17 -2.58
C LEU A 88 14.74 -13.60 -3.07
N THR A 89 15.81 -12.92 -2.69
CA THR A 89 17.20 -13.20 -3.15
C THR A 89 17.62 -14.66 -2.93
N PRO A 90 17.41 -15.34 -1.79
CA PRO A 90 17.76 -16.75 -1.63
C PRO A 90 16.99 -17.70 -2.56
N HIS A 91 15.86 -17.28 -3.10
CA HIS A 91 14.97 -18.11 -3.93
C HIS A 91 15.15 -17.86 -5.44
N LEU A 92 15.37 -16.62 -5.83
CA LEU A 92 15.41 -16.17 -7.23
C LEU A 92 16.77 -15.61 -7.64
N GLY A 93 17.62 -15.21 -6.70
CA GLY A 93 18.93 -14.62 -6.96
C GLY A 93 19.81 -15.51 -7.84
N GLY A 94 20.57 -14.90 -8.73
CA GLY A 94 21.43 -15.58 -9.70
C GLY A 94 20.72 -16.34 -10.81
N LYS A 95 19.40 -16.48 -10.76
CA LYS A 95 18.65 -17.21 -11.81
C LYS A 95 18.44 -16.33 -13.04
N GLU A 96 18.61 -16.92 -14.21
CA GLU A 96 18.23 -16.28 -15.46
C GLU A 96 16.71 -16.05 -15.51
N LEU A 97 16.28 -14.91 -16.04
CA LEU A 97 14.83 -14.58 -16.15
C LEU A 97 14.08 -15.63 -16.97
N THR A 98 14.71 -16.23 -17.98
CA THR A 98 14.17 -17.30 -18.80
C THR A 98 13.96 -18.61 -18.04
N ALA A 99 14.75 -18.85 -16.99
CA ALA A 99 14.64 -20.02 -16.11
C ALA A 99 13.57 -19.85 -15.02
N ILE A 100 13.05 -18.62 -14.80
CA ILE A 100 11.97 -18.38 -13.85
C ILE A 100 10.64 -18.82 -14.48
N ASN A 101 10.29 -20.05 -14.25
CA ASN A 101 9.05 -20.65 -14.74
C ASN A 101 7.94 -20.62 -13.68
N ARG A 102 6.74 -21.08 -14.05
CA ARG A 102 5.58 -21.10 -13.17
C ARG A 102 5.79 -21.97 -11.92
N GLU A 103 6.44 -23.11 -12.08
CA GLU A 103 6.69 -24.07 -11.00
C GLU A 103 7.57 -23.44 -9.91
N LEU A 104 8.66 -22.77 -10.31
CA LEU A 104 9.52 -22.03 -9.39
C LEU A 104 8.77 -20.94 -8.65
N VAL A 105 7.95 -20.13 -9.35
CA VAL A 105 7.16 -19.07 -8.75
C VAL A 105 6.12 -19.62 -7.75
N ASP A 106 5.46 -20.73 -8.08
CA ASP A 106 4.49 -21.39 -7.20
C ASP A 106 5.19 -22.00 -5.97
N ALA A 107 6.40 -22.53 -6.12
CA ALA A 107 7.23 -23.00 -5.00
C ALA A 107 7.58 -21.86 -4.05
N VAL A 108 8.09 -20.74 -4.56
CA VAL A 108 8.43 -19.53 -3.77
C VAL A 108 7.18 -19.00 -3.05
N LYS A 109 6.03 -18.95 -3.73
CA LYS A 109 4.75 -18.55 -3.15
C LYS A 109 4.36 -19.45 -1.97
N SER A 110 4.50 -20.77 -2.13
CA SER A 110 4.17 -21.75 -1.11
C SER A 110 5.08 -21.66 0.11
N VAL A 111 6.39 -21.47 -0.10
CA VAL A 111 7.35 -21.23 0.97
C VAL A 111 6.97 -19.97 1.76
N ARG A 112 6.62 -18.87 1.06
CA ARG A 112 6.22 -17.63 1.75
C ARG A 112 4.95 -17.78 2.56
N ALA A 113 3.98 -18.52 2.07
CA ALA A 113 2.69 -18.72 2.74
C ALA A 113 2.78 -19.47 4.07
N LYS A 114 3.82 -20.27 4.30
CA LYS A 114 4.01 -21.00 5.58
C LYS A 114 4.25 -20.09 6.77
N GLY A 115 4.81 -18.89 6.55
CA GLY A 115 5.19 -17.98 7.65
C GLY A 115 4.37 -16.69 7.73
N VAL A 116 3.40 -16.47 6.82
CA VAL A 116 2.62 -15.22 6.78
C VAL A 116 1.20 -15.47 6.27
N THR A 117 0.34 -14.44 6.39
CA THR A 117 -1.00 -14.49 5.80
C THR A 117 -0.95 -14.56 4.28
N THR A 118 -1.98 -15.14 3.66
CA THR A 118 -2.13 -15.19 2.19
C THR A 118 -2.10 -13.80 1.54
N ALA A 119 -2.62 -12.78 2.22
CA ALA A 119 -2.54 -11.39 1.79
C ALA A 119 -1.09 -10.89 1.72
N THR A 120 -0.28 -11.22 2.72
CA THR A 120 1.14 -10.88 2.72
C THR A 120 1.89 -11.65 1.63
N ALA A 121 1.67 -12.97 1.49
CA ALA A 121 2.28 -13.77 0.43
C ALA A 121 1.94 -13.22 -0.97
N ASN A 122 0.68 -12.82 -1.19
CA ASN A 122 0.25 -12.19 -2.43
C ASN A 122 0.99 -10.87 -2.73
N ARG A 123 1.38 -10.10 -1.71
CA ARG A 123 2.15 -8.88 -1.91
C ARG A 123 3.54 -9.16 -2.46
N TYR A 124 4.20 -10.25 -2.01
CA TYR A 124 5.47 -10.70 -2.57
C TYR A 124 5.31 -11.14 -4.03
N MET A 125 4.29 -11.94 -4.31
CA MET A 125 4.02 -12.39 -5.67
C MET A 125 3.61 -11.24 -6.60
N ALA A 126 2.96 -10.20 -6.08
CA ALA A 126 2.65 -9.00 -6.85
C ALA A 126 3.92 -8.26 -7.30
N LEU A 127 4.94 -8.18 -6.44
CA LEU A 127 6.24 -7.60 -6.80
C LEU A 127 6.95 -8.45 -7.85
N VAL A 128 7.02 -9.78 -7.66
CA VAL A 128 7.60 -10.71 -8.66
C VAL A 128 6.91 -10.52 -10.01
N ARG A 129 5.58 -10.51 -10.02
CA ARG A 129 4.79 -10.30 -11.24
C ARG A 129 5.08 -8.97 -11.90
N ALA A 130 5.21 -7.90 -11.10
CA ALA A 130 5.46 -6.55 -11.63
C ALA A 130 6.85 -6.46 -12.29
N ILE A 131 7.88 -7.01 -11.65
CA ILE A 131 9.24 -7.02 -12.19
C ILE A 131 9.31 -7.85 -13.47
N LEU A 132 8.77 -9.09 -13.47
CA LEU A 132 8.79 -9.95 -14.64
C LEU A 132 8.02 -9.33 -15.82
N ARG A 133 6.85 -8.72 -15.57
CA ARG A 133 6.10 -8.01 -16.62
C ARG A 133 6.88 -6.83 -17.19
N ARG A 134 7.59 -6.11 -16.35
CA ARG A 134 8.42 -5.00 -16.81
C ARG A 134 9.60 -5.49 -17.63
N ALA A 135 10.23 -6.59 -17.22
CA ALA A 135 11.29 -7.24 -17.98
C ALA A 135 10.85 -7.72 -19.38
N CYS A 136 9.58 -8.10 -19.53
CA CYS A 136 9.00 -8.50 -20.80
C CYS A 136 8.53 -7.29 -21.63
N ASN A 137 7.69 -6.42 -21.05
CA ASN A 137 6.92 -5.43 -21.81
C ASN A 137 7.61 -4.08 -21.95
N GLU A 138 8.45 -3.67 -20.98
CA GLU A 138 9.09 -2.35 -20.98
C GLU A 138 10.59 -2.45 -21.28
N TRP A 139 11.29 -3.44 -20.71
CA TRP A 139 12.73 -3.62 -20.94
C TRP A 139 13.03 -4.55 -22.11
N GLU A 140 12.05 -5.31 -22.59
CA GLU A 140 12.18 -6.26 -23.72
C GLU A 140 13.31 -7.29 -23.51
N TRP A 141 13.61 -7.64 -22.26
CA TRP A 141 14.69 -8.57 -21.91
C TRP A 141 14.34 -10.03 -22.15
N VAL A 142 13.04 -10.35 -22.07
CA VAL A 142 12.48 -11.67 -22.31
C VAL A 142 11.19 -11.58 -23.12
N ASP A 143 10.92 -12.58 -23.94
CA ASP A 143 9.75 -12.56 -24.83
C ASP A 143 8.45 -12.95 -24.11
N ARG A 144 8.56 -13.71 -23.03
CA ARG A 144 7.42 -14.17 -22.23
C ARG A 144 7.77 -14.33 -20.77
N VAL A 145 6.78 -14.19 -19.92
CA VAL A 145 6.91 -14.40 -18.48
C VAL A 145 5.84 -15.36 -17.95
N PRO A 146 6.13 -16.12 -16.89
CA PRO A 146 5.17 -17.05 -16.31
C PRO A 146 3.97 -16.32 -15.72
N LYS A 147 2.81 -16.99 -15.74
CA LYS A 147 1.63 -16.52 -14.99
C LYS A 147 1.89 -16.68 -13.49
N VAL A 148 1.97 -15.55 -12.79
CA VAL A 148 2.11 -15.51 -11.33
C VAL A 148 0.73 -15.64 -10.69
N GLY A 149 0.45 -16.81 -10.11
CA GLY A 149 -0.80 -17.09 -9.41
C GLY A 149 -0.86 -16.41 -8.03
N MET A 150 -2.05 -15.90 -7.66
CA MET A 150 -2.32 -15.33 -6.34
C MET A 150 -3.22 -16.27 -5.53
N PHE A 151 -3.09 -16.23 -4.20
CA PHE A 151 -4.08 -16.86 -3.34
C PHE A 151 -5.40 -16.08 -3.41
N LYS A 152 -6.51 -16.81 -3.36
CA LYS A 152 -7.84 -16.19 -3.22
C LYS A 152 -7.87 -15.42 -1.90
N GLN A 153 -8.29 -14.18 -1.95
CA GLN A 153 -8.52 -13.38 -0.76
C GLN A 153 -9.96 -13.57 -0.30
N SER A 154 -10.15 -13.92 0.96
CA SER A 154 -11.45 -13.77 1.60
C SER A 154 -11.80 -12.27 1.68
N GLY A 155 -13.07 -11.93 1.63
CA GLY A 155 -13.56 -10.57 1.80
C GLY A 155 -12.91 -9.92 3.03
N GLY A 156 -12.52 -8.66 2.91
CA GLY A 156 -11.90 -7.94 4.01
C GLY A 156 -12.84 -7.91 5.21
N ARG A 157 -12.27 -7.95 6.40
CA ARG A 157 -13.00 -7.79 7.67
C ARG A 157 -13.69 -6.42 7.71
N THR A 158 -14.95 -6.39 8.16
CA THR A 158 -15.78 -5.19 8.34
C THR A 158 -16.31 -5.11 9.78
N ARG A 159 -15.44 -5.16 10.80
CA ARG A 159 -15.84 -4.96 12.19
C ARG A 159 -16.21 -3.48 12.42
N SER A 160 -17.41 -3.23 12.94
CA SER A 160 -17.89 -1.92 13.39
C SER A 160 -18.33 -2.01 14.86
N LEU A 161 -18.32 -0.90 15.57
CA LEU A 161 -18.85 -0.81 16.92
C LEU A 161 -20.37 -0.52 16.88
N THR A 162 -21.09 -1.07 17.84
CA THR A 162 -22.41 -0.57 18.21
C THR A 162 -22.29 0.79 18.90
N ARG A 163 -23.41 1.50 19.09
CA ARG A 163 -23.41 2.79 19.83
C ARG A 163 -22.93 2.59 21.27
N ASP A 164 -23.41 1.53 21.93
CA ASP A 164 -23.06 1.22 23.32
C ASP A 164 -21.58 0.81 23.45
N GLU A 165 -21.06 0.00 22.53
CA GLU A 165 -19.63 -0.32 22.51
C GLU A 165 -18.78 0.95 22.34
N PHE A 166 -19.21 1.88 21.49
CA PHE A 166 -18.48 3.11 21.25
C PHE A 166 -18.50 4.02 22.49
N THR A 167 -19.65 4.16 23.15
CA THR A 167 -19.77 4.93 24.41
C THR A 167 -18.83 4.36 25.47
N ARG A 168 -18.91 3.05 25.74
CA ARG A 168 -17.99 2.40 26.70
C ARG A 168 -16.52 2.57 26.34
N LEU A 169 -16.20 2.56 25.04
CA LEU A 169 -14.81 2.80 24.60
C LEU A 169 -14.36 4.22 24.91
N LEU A 170 -15.20 5.23 24.67
CA LEU A 170 -14.87 6.63 24.94
C LEU A 170 -14.65 6.87 26.45
N ASP A 171 -15.46 6.25 27.31
CA ASP A 171 -15.36 6.35 28.78
C ASP A 171 -14.02 5.76 29.30
N GLU A 172 -13.48 4.75 28.63
CA GLU A 172 -12.26 4.07 29.02
C GLU A 172 -10.98 4.65 28.37
N LEU A 173 -11.12 5.52 27.39
CA LEU A 173 -9.99 6.13 26.70
C LEU A 173 -9.47 7.36 27.46
N PRO A 174 -8.16 7.60 27.49
CA PRO A 174 -7.62 8.91 27.83
C PRO A 174 -8.21 9.98 26.89
N GLU A 175 -8.46 11.16 27.43
CA GLU A 175 -9.16 12.25 26.75
C GLU A 175 -8.67 12.52 25.32
N HIS A 176 -7.35 12.60 25.11
CA HIS A 176 -6.78 12.84 23.79
C HIS A 176 -7.08 11.73 22.78
N LEU A 177 -7.18 10.46 23.21
CA LEU A 177 -7.57 9.34 22.34
C LEU A 177 -9.09 9.25 22.17
N ALA A 178 -9.86 9.61 23.19
CA ALA A 178 -11.32 9.66 23.10
C ALA A 178 -11.76 10.70 22.05
N ASP A 179 -11.22 11.90 22.12
CA ASP A 179 -11.50 12.97 21.15
C ASP A 179 -11.08 12.56 19.72
N MET A 180 -9.92 11.94 19.57
CA MET A 180 -9.49 11.41 18.28
C MET A 180 -10.40 10.29 17.75
N ALA A 181 -10.86 9.39 18.62
CA ALA A 181 -11.78 8.31 18.25
C ALA A 181 -13.14 8.87 17.84
N GLN A 182 -13.68 9.82 18.60
CA GLN A 182 -14.92 10.52 18.29
C GLN A 182 -14.83 11.26 16.94
N PHE A 183 -13.76 12.00 16.72
CA PHE A 183 -13.51 12.69 15.46
C PHE A 183 -13.34 11.70 14.28
N SER A 184 -12.68 10.56 14.51
CA SER A 184 -12.52 9.53 13.49
C SER A 184 -13.85 8.90 13.06
N VAL A 185 -14.75 8.64 14.00
CA VAL A 185 -16.10 8.12 13.70
C VAL A 185 -16.98 9.21 13.09
N ALA A 186 -16.84 10.47 13.52
CA ALA A 186 -17.63 11.57 12.98
C ALA A 186 -17.27 11.94 11.51
N THR A 187 -16.01 11.72 11.10
CA THR A 187 -15.52 12.15 9.79
C THR A 187 -15.15 10.99 8.84
N GLY A 188 -14.99 9.79 9.36
CA GLY A 188 -14.51 8.64 8.60
C GLY A 188 -13.09 8.77 8.04
N LEU A 189 -12.28 9.72 8.48
CA LEU A 189 -10.92 9.93 8.01
C LEU A 189 -10.01 8.73 8.29
N ARG A 190 -8.98 8.55 7.46
CA ARG A 190 -7.94 7.56 7.74
C ARG A 190 -7.09 7.97 8.92
N GLN A 191 -6.56 6.99 9.66
CA GLN A 191 -5.72 7.24 10.84
C GLN A 191 -4.67 8.33 10.60
N GLY A 192 -3.87 8.21 9.54
CA GLY A 192 -2.81 9.19 9.26
C GLY A 192 -3.32 10.61 9.01
N ASN A 193 -4.53 10.76 8.47
CA ASN A 193 -5.16 12.07 8.29
C ASN A 193 -5.68 12.65 9.61
N VAL A 194 -6.05 11.80 10.58
CA VAL A 194 -6.47 12.27 11.92
C VAL A 194 -5.24 12.64 12.74
N THR A 195 -4.24 11.75 12.82
CA THR A 195 -3.02 12.00 13.62
C THR A 195 -2.21 13.20 13.12
N GLY A 196 -2.16 13.41 11.81
CA GLY A 196 -1.44 14.52 11.18
C GLY A 196 -2.28 15.77 10.90
N LEU A 197 -3.54 15.84 11.41
CA LEU A 197 -4.45 16.95 11.11
C LEU A 197 -3.90 18.27 11.65
N GLN A 198 -3.85 19.28 10.78
CA GLN A 198 -3.37 20.62 11.10
C GLN A 198 -4.51 21.66 11.01
N TRP A 199 -4.43 22.69 11.83
CA TRP A 199 -5.42 23.79 11.85
C TRP A 199 -5.57 24.48 10.48
N LYS A 200 -4.49 24.62 9.72
CA LYS A 200 -4.54 25.20 8.36
C LYS A 200 -5.41 24.42 7.37
N GLN A 201 -5.76 23.18 7.69
CA GLN A 201 -6.62 22.32 6.85
C GLN A 201 -8.10 22.47 7.22
N ILE A 202 -8.45 23.30 8.21
CA ILE A 202 -9.81 23.40 8.77
C ILE A 202 -10.32 24.82 8.62
N SER A 203 -11.58 24.95 8.20
CA SER A 203 -12.37 26.17 8.35
C SER A 203 -13.52 25.87 9.29
N LEU A 204 -13.43 26.40 10.52
CA LEU A 204 -14.50 26.27 11.50
C LEU A 204 -15.77 27.01 11.05
N GLU A 205 -15.62 28.18 10.43
CA GLU A 205 -16.72 28.97 9.90
C GLU A 205 -17.51 28.21 8.83
N ARG A 206 -16.80 27.58 7.88
CA ARG A 206 -17.40 26.80 6.79
C ARG A 206 -17.75 25.38 7.19
N GLN A 207 -17.37 24.96 8.39
CA GLN A 207 -17.52 23.59 8.89
C GLN A 207 -16.96 22.53 7.89
N HIS A 208 -15.75 22.79 7.38
CA HIS A 208 -15.08 21.91 6.41
C HIS A 208 -13.62 21.73 6.77
N LEU A 209 -13.10 20.55 6.42
CA LEU A 209 -11.67 20.29 6.38
C LEU A 209 -11.24 19.79 4.99
N TRP A 210 -9.99 20.02 4.66
CA TRP A 210 -9.39 19.60 3.40
C TRP A 210 -8.19 18.70 3.65
N VAL A 211 -8.20 17.53 3.02
CA VAL A 211 -7.03 16.64 2.95
C VAL A 211 -6.39 16.85 1.60
N SER A 212 -5.12 17.27 1.58
CA SER A 212 -4.40 17.52 0.34
C SER A 212 -4.17 16.22 -0.46
N ALA A 213 -3.92 16.36 -1.76
CA ALA A 213 -3.64 15.22 -2.64
C ALA A 213 -2.42 14.40 -2.19
N ASP A 214 -1.38 15.08 -1.68
CA ASP A 214 -0.14 14.45 -1.20
C ASP A 214 -0.34 13.65 0.10
N GLU A 215 -1.27 14.08 0.93
CA GLU A 215 -1.65 13.41 2.18
C GLU A 215 -2.69 12.32 1.95
N HIS A 216 -3.41 12.38 0.83
CA HIS A 216 -4.45 11.42 0.50
C HIS A 216 -3.85 10.23 -0.25
N LYS A 217 -4.09 9.01 0.25
CA LYS A 217 -3.58 7.75 -0.36
C LYS A 217 -3.94 7.60 -1.84
N ASN A 218 -4.97 8.29 -2.32
CA ASN A 218 -5.45 8.22 -3.69
C ASN A 218 -4.92 9.36 -4.58
N GLY A 219 -4.05 10.26 -4.08
CA GLY A 219 -3.49 11.37 -4.83
C GLY A 219 -4.53 12.42 -5.29
N ARG A 220 -5.67 12.52 -4.61
CA ARG A 220 -6.71 13.53 -4.89
C ARG A 220 -7.06 14.28 -3.63
N ALA A 221 -7.16 15.59 -3.72
CA ALA A 221 -7.67 16.41 -2.62
C ALA A 221 -9.10 15.95 -2.26
N HIS A 222 -9.39 15.95 -0.97
CA HIS A 222 -10.66 15.48 -0.43
C HIS A 222 -11.19 16.51 0.58
N SER A 223 -12.39 17.04 0.31
CA SER A 223 -13.10 17.93 1.23
C SER A 223 -14.09 17.11 2.06
N VAL A 224 -14.07 17.31 3.35
CA VAL A 224 -14.92 16.61 4.32
C VAL A 224 -15.75 17.64 5.09
N PRO A 225 -17.08 17.62 4.97
CA PRO A 225 -17.94 18.42 5.81
C PRO A 225 -17.86 17.93 7.26
N LEU A 226 -17.91 18.87 8.20
CA LEU A 226 -17.83 18.60 9.63
C LEU A 226 -19.23 18.64 10.24
N ASN A 227 -19.64 17.54 10.85
CA ASN A 227 -20.87 17.47 11.62
C ASN A 227 -20.67 18.04 13.04
N VAL A 228 -21.76 18.16 13.79
CA VAL A 228 -21.77 18.74 15.16
C VAL A 228 -20.74 18.03 16.06
N ALA A 229 -20.65 16.71 16.00
CA ALA A 229 -19.71 15.94 16.83
C ALA A 229 -18.25 16.23 16.49
N ALA A 230 -17.92 16.35 15.21
CA ALA A 230 -16.57 16.72 14.77
C ALA A 230 -16.24 18.17 15.17
N MET A 231 -17.19 19.09 15.01
CA MET A 231 -17.03 20.50 15.43
C MET A 231 -16.80 20.62 16.92
N ALA A 232 -17.55 19.90 17.76
CA ALA A 232 -17.38 19.92 19.22
C ALA A 232 -15.96 19.52 19.62
N VAL A 233 -15.40 18.46 19.00
CA VAL A 233 -14.02 18.05 19.25
C VAL A 233 -13.02 19.13 18.84
N LEU A 234 -13.21 19.75 17.66
CA LEU A 234 -12.29 20.80 17.18
C LEU A 234 -12.31 22.04 18.08
N ILE A 235 -13.52 22.49 18.51
CA ILE A 235 -13.67 23.63 19.42
C ILE A 235 -12.97 23.33 20.75
N LYS A 236 -13.16 22.12 21.29
CA LYS A 236 -12.52 21.69 22.53
C LYS A 236 -10.99 21.70 22.44
N ARG A 237 -10.43 21.36 21.28
CA ARG A 237 -8.98 21.29 21.05
C ARG A 237 -8.36 22.60 20.57
N GLN A 238 -9.16 23.61 20.33
CA GLN A 238 -8.68 24.90 19.85
C GLN A 238 -7.81 25.59 20.91
N GLY A 239 -6.58 25.92 20.53
CA GLY A 239 -5.63 26.55 21.43
C GLY A 239 -4.62 25.60 22.09
N ASP A 240 -4.85 24.28 22.07
CA ASP A 240 -3.94 23.31 22.68
C ASP A 240 -2.55 23.27 22.01
N HIS A 241 -2.50 23.54 20.71
CA HIS A 241 -1.25 23.53 19.94
C HIS A 241 -1.35 24.46 18.71
N PRO A 242 -0.26 25.18 18.34
CA PRO A 242 -0.33 26.18 17.27
C PRO A 242 -0.56 25.61 15.87
N THR A 243 -0.19 24.37 15.60
CA THR A 243 -0.24 23.79 14.24
C THR A 243 -1.09 22.54 14.14
N HIS A 244 -1.06 21.63 15.12
CA HIS A 244 -1.74 20.33 15.07
C HIS A 244 -2.99 20.32 15.96
N VAL A 245 -4.02 19.61 15.50
CA VAL A 245 -5.28 19.46 16.25
C VAL A 245 -5.14 18.47 17.38
N PHE A 246 -4.50 17.33 17.10
CA PHE A 246 -4.34 16.24 18.06
C PHE A 246 -2.90 16.13 18.55
N THR A 247 -2.72 16.40 19.83
CA THR A 247 -1.43 16.36 20.50
C THR A 247 -1.52 15.63 21.83
N TYR A 248 -0.39 15.16 22.31
CA TYR A 248 -0.21 14.62 23.64
C TYR A 248 1.07 15.18 24.25
N GLU A 249 0.99 15.76 25.44
CA GLU A 249 2.11 16.43 26.13
C GLU A 249 2.85 17.45 25.22
N GLY A 250 2.06 18.23 24.45
CA GLY A 250 2.59 19.25 23.56
C GLY A 250 3.20 18.72 22.24
N HIS A 251 3.16 17.42 21.99
CA HIS A 251 3.72 16.81 20.77
C HIS A 251 2.64 16.21 19.87
N PRO A 252 2.75 16.32 18.54
CA PRO A 252 1.85 15.68 17.60
C PRO A 252 1.80 14.16 17.79
N ILE A 253 0.60 13.58 17.74
CA ILE A 253 0.40 12.14 17.92
C ILE A 253 0.73 11.40 16.63
N GLY A 254 1.83 10.64 16.62
CA GLY A 254 2.22 9.82 15.46
C GLY A 254 1.62 8.41 15.44
N GLN A 255 1.23 7.88 16.61
CA GLN A 255 0.77 6.51 16.74
C GLN A 255 -0.41 6.40 17.70
N VAL A 256 -1.45 5.66 17.30
CA VAL A 256 -2.69 5.48 18.09
C VAL A 256 -2.85 4.08 18.68
N ASN A 257 -2.17 3.06 18.14
CA ASN A 257 -2.23 1.69 18.67
C ASN A 257 -1.30 1.52 19.89
N THR A 258 -1.50 2.36 20.89
CA THR A 258 -0.71 2.43 22.12
C THR A 258 -1.16 1.39 23.16
N LYS A 259 -0.42 1.30 24.27
CA LYS A 259 -0.81 0.51 25.44
C LYS A 259 -2.15 1.02 26.02
N ALA A 260 -2.35 2.35 26.03
CA ALA A 260 -3.59 2.99 26.49
C ALA A 260 -4.81 2.57 25.65
N TRP A 261 -4.69 2.63 24.30
CA TRP A 261 -5.73 2.16 23.37
C TRP A 261 -6.12 0.69 23.62
N ARG A 262 -5.12 -0.20 23.66
CA ARG A 262 -5.36 -1.64 23.88
C ARG A 262 -5.95 -1.93 25.27
N GLY A 263 -5.52 -1.18 26.29
CA GLY A 263 -6.07 -1.26 27.63
C GLY A 263 -7.53 -0.84 27.69
N ALA A 264 -7.88 0.26 27.05
CA ALA A 264 -9.26 0.75 26.96
C ALA A 264 -10.19 -0.25 26.27
N LEU A 265 -9.77 -0.82 25.13
CA LEU A 265 -10.54 -1.87 24.46
C LEU A 265 -10.82 -3.08 25.39
N LYS A 266 -9.80 -3.51 26.14
CA LYS A 266 -9.97 -4.62 27.10
C LYS A 266 -10.96 -4.27 28.20
N ARG A 267 -10.86 -3.08 28.82
CA ARG A 267 -11.77 -2.63 29.89
C ARG A 267 -13.21 -2.41 29.39
N ALA A 268 -13.36 -1.90 28.16
CA ALA A 268 -14.65 -1.75 27.50
C ALA A 268 -15.27 -3.08 27.04
N GLY A 269 -14.56 -4.22 27.18
CA GLY A 269 -15.03 -5.53 26.71
C GLY A 269 -15.11 -5.64 25.19
N ILE A 270 -14.26 -4.91 24.45
CA ILE A 270 -14.28 -4.87 22.99
C ILE A 270 -13.12 -5.72 22.44
N GLU A 271 -13.48 -6.83 21.81
CA GLU A 271 -12.53 -7.73 21.20
C GLU A 271 -12.36 -7.48 19.69
N ASN A 272 -11.19 -7.88 19.19
CA ASN A 272 -10.93 -7.86 17.75
C ASN A 272 -11.23 -6.51 17.08
N PHE A 273 -10.86 -5.39 17.69
CA PHE A 273 -11.07 -4.05 17.16
C PHE A 273 -9.74 -3.30 16.98
N ARG A 274 -9.58 -2.62 15.86
CA ARG A 274 -8.40 -1.84 15.52
C ARG A 274 -8.80 -0.39 15.28
N TRP A 275 -7.88 0.55 15.39
CA TRP A 275 -8.16 1.96 15.10
C TRP A 275 -8.80 2.17 13.71
N HIS A 276 -8.35 1.45 12.69
CA HIS A 276 -8.93 1.55 11.35
C HIS A 276 -10.41 1.13 11.27
N ASP A 277 -10.85 0.32 12.21
CA ASP A 277 -12.24 -0.15 12.28
C ASP A 277 -13.21 0.97 12.73
N LEU A 278 -12.70 2.11 13.29
CA LEU A 278 -13.50 3.33 13.51
C LEU A 278 -14.03 3.87 12.18
N ARG A 279 -13.26 3.79 11.12
CA ARG A 279 -13.72 4.16 9.79
C ARG A 279 -14.72 3.14 9.21
N HIS A 280 -14.64 1.88 9.59
CA HIS A 280 -15.68 0.91 9.30
C HIS A 280 -16.96 1.24 10.07
N THR A 281 -16.84 1.65 11.32
CA THR A 281 -17.97 2.13 12.16
C THR A 281 -18.67 3.33 11.54
N PHE A 282 -17.92 4.37 11.11
CA PHE A 282 -18.46 5.49 10.34
C PHE A 282 -19.28 5.03 9.14
N ALA A 283 -18.73 4.14 8.32
CA ALA A 283 -19.40 3.68 7.11
C ALA A 283 -20.66 2.85 7.43
N THR A 284 -20.58 1.98 8.43
CA THR A 284 -21.71 1.17 8.90
C THR A 284 -22.83 2.05 9.42
N TRP A 285 -22.54 3.02 10.29
CA TRP A 285 -23.53 3.92 10.85
C TRP A 285 -24.20 4.80 9.79
N HIS A 286 -23.45 5.25 8.79
CA HIS A 286 -24.05 5.94 7.66
C HIS A 286 -25.00 5.05 6.86
N ARG A 287 -24.66 3.77 6.69
CA ARG A 287 -25.55 2.83 5.99
C ARG A 287 -26.81 2.51 6.81
N GLU A 288 -26.72 2.39 8.13
CA GLU A 288 -27.86 2.18 9.02
C GLU A 288 -28.88 3.34 8.94
N VAL A 289 -28.42 4.57 8.76
CA VAL A 289 -29.29 5.74 8.58
C VAL A 289 -29.66 6.03 7.12
N GLY A 290 -29.36 5.11 6.20
CA GLY A 290 -29.79 5.17 4.81
C GLY A 290 -28.97 6.08 3.88
N THR A 291 -27.76 6.50 4.27
CA THR A 291 -26.89 7.31 3.41
C THR A 291 -26.60 6.57 2.10
N PRO A 292 -26.86 7.16 0.93
CA PRO A 292 -26.62 6.56 -0.37
C PRO A 292 -25.14 6.22 -0.59
N THR A 293 -24.87 5.16 -1.38
CA THR A 293 -23.51 4.67 -1.65
C THR A 293 -22.60 5.76 -2.23
N HIS A 294 -23.10 6.57 -3.17
CA HIS A 294 -22.31 7.63 -3.80
C HIS A 294 -21.99 8.80 -2.84
N GLU A 295 -22.90 9.13 -1.94
CA GLU A 295 -22.65 10.14 -0.90
C GLU A 295 -21.63 9.64 0.10
N LEU A 296 -21.80 8.41 0.59
CA LEU A 296 -20.87 7.78 1.52
C LEU A 296 -19.48 7.64 0.90
N GLN A 297 -19.40 7.29 -0.40
CA GLN A 297 -18.15 7.26 -1.14
C GLN A 297 -17.44 8.62 -1.10
N ARG A 298 -18.17 9.69 -1.34
CA ARG A 298 -17.64 11.07 -1.32
C ARG A 298 -17.25 11.49 0.09
N LEU A 299 -18.12 11.30 1.08
CA LEU A 299 -17.84 11.63 2.48
C LEU A 299 -16.58 10.94 2.99
N GLY A 300 -16.44 9.66 2.76
CA GLY A 300 -15.27 8.91 3.21
C GLY A 300 -14.04 9.00 2.28
N GLY A 301 -14.14 9.59 1.08
CA GLY A 301 -13.05 9.66 0.13
C GLY A 301 -12.59 8.28 -0.37
N TRP A 302 -13.51 7.36 -0.66
CA TRP A 302 -13.18 6.08 -1.29
C TRP A 302 -13.04 6.24 -2.79
N LYS A 303 -12.06 5.55 -3.37
CA LYS A 303 -11.75 5.64 -4.80
C LYS A 303 -12.86 5.06 -5.68
N THR A 304 -13.53 3.99 -5.24
CA THR A 304 -14.54 3.27 -6.02
C THR A 304 -15.77 2.95 -5.15
N GLN A 305 -16.93 2.83 -5.77
CA GLN A 305 -18.16 2.40 -5.11
C GLN A 305 -18.03 1.00 -4.51
N SER A 306 -17.35 0.09 -5.19
CA SER A 306 -17.13 -1.28 -4.69
C SER A 306 -16.41 -1.34 -3.32
N MET A 307 -15.66 -0.28 -2.97
CA MET A 307 -15.08 -0.17 -1.62
C MET A 307 -16.13 0.16 -0.55
N VAL A 308 -17.26 0.74 -0.92
CA VAL A 308 -18.38 1.10 -0.05
C VAL A 308 -19.42 -0.02 -0.01
N GLU A 309 -19.60 -0.75 -1.12
CA GLU A 309 -20.56 -1.86 -1.24
C GLU A 309 -20.36 -2.97 -0.21
N ARG A 310 -19.13 -3.10 0.34
CA ARG A 310 -18.88 -4.00 1.48
C ARG A 310 -19.73 -3.71 2.73
N TYR A 311 -20.34 -2.53 2.81
CA TYR A 311 -21.24 -2.13 3.88
C TYR A 311 -22.70 -2.19 3.46
N ALA A 312 -23.02 -2.62 2.24
CA ALA A 312 -24.39 -2.63 1.71
C ALA A 312 -25.31 -3.63 2.46
N HIS A 313 -24.74 -4.70 3.03
CA HIS A 313 -25.46 -5.73 3.76
C HIS A 313 -25.98 -5.26 5.14
N VAL A 314 -25.57 -4.08 5.60
CA VAL A 314 -25.91 -3.58 6.95
C VAL A 314 -27.24 -2.81 6.96
N ALA A 315 -27.84 -2.53 5.81
CA ALA A 315 -29.10 -1.80 5.70
C ALA A 315 -30.24 -2.74 5.21
N PRO A 316 -30.75 -3.66 6.03
CA PRO A 316 -31.83 -4.57 5.62
C PRO A 316 -33.14 -3.84 5.27
N ASP A 317 -33.44 -2.73 5.96
CA ASP A 317 -34.68 -1.96 5.77
C ASP A 317 -34.55 -0.81 4.76
N GLY A 318 -33.37 -0.63 4.16
CA GLY A 318 -33.12 0.47 3.22
C GLY A 318 -34.03 0.48 1.99
N LEU A 319 -34.51 -0.67 1.55
CA LEU A 319 -35.47 -0.78 0.45
C LEU A 319 -36.86 -0.31 0.85
N GLN A 320 -37.31 -0.64 2.05
CA GLN A 320 -38.62 -0.21 2.55
C GLN A 320 -38.64 1.29 2.79
N PHE A 321 -37.57 1.82 3.42
CA PHE A 321 -37.38 3.27 3.58
C PHE A 321 -37.25 4.02 2.24
N ALA A 322 -36.57 3.41 1.25
CA ALA A 322 -36.50 3.99 -0.09
C ALA A 322 -37.85 3.97 -0.81
N ALA A 323 -38.64 2.93 -0.64
CA ALA A 323 -40.00 2.83 -1.20
C ALA A 323 -40.93 3.88 -0.57
N SER A 324 -40.89 4.06 0.75
CA SER A 324 -41.72 5.03 1.48
C SER A 324 -41.44 6.49 1.12
N ARG A 325 -40.31 6.82 0.48
CA ARG A 325 -40.06 8.16 -0.05
C ARG A 325 -41.07 8.62 -1.09
N LEU A 326 -41.72 7.68 -1.78
CA LEU A 326 -42.76 8.00 -2.77
C LEU A 326 -44.12 8.25 -2.10
N ASP A 327 -44.35 7.79 -0.86
CA ASP A 327 -45.63 7.92 -0.17
C ASP A 327 -46.02 9.39 -0.01
N ASN A 328 -45.03 10.28 0.24
CA ASN A 328 -45.24 11.72 0.38
C ASN A 328 -45.47 12.43 -0.97
N MET A 329 -45.14 11.79 -2.10
CA MET A 329 -45.33 12.35 -3.44
C MET A 329 -46.61 11.82 -4.10
N MET A 330 -47.11 10.67 -3.66
CA MET A 330 -48.37 10.09 -4.12
C MET A 330 -49.49 10.46 -3.18
N VAL A 331 -49.96 11.73 -3.26
CA VAL A 331 -51.20 12.15 -2.62
C VAL A 331 -52.32 11.44 -3.38
N VAL A 332 -52.80 10.33 -2.83
CA VAL A 332 -54.03 9.71 -3.28
C VAL A 332 -55.18 10.62 -2.83
N THR A 333 -55.57 11.56 -3.67
CA THR A 333 -56.87 12.23 -3.55
C THR A 333 -57.95 11.15 -3.76
N ARG A 334 -58.63 10.79 -2.64
CA ARG A 334 -59.89 10.06 -2.70
C ARG A 334 -61.03 11.00 -3.01
#